data_12f000e5f604deadc16ef8174a1d9168
#
_entry.id   12f000e5f604deadc16ef8174a1d9168
#
_cell.length_a   1.000
_cell.length_b   1.000
_cell.length_c   1.000
_cell.angle_alpha   90.00
_cell.angle_beta   90.00
_cell.angle_gamma   90.00
#
_symmetry.space_group_name_H-M   'P 1'
#
loop_
_entity.id
_entity.type
_entity.pdbx_description
1 polymer ?
#
loop_
_entity_poly.entity_id
_entity_poly.type
_entity_poly.pdbx_seq_one_letter_code
_entity_poly.pdbx_strand_id
1 'polypeptide(L)'
;MRTEKIQTASLVYELKGEFADWMFNFREESPGNGLSILHFSLTASRPQRPPELTLSFCEPMKDIQVRWTAQYPAYHHLPPYWWAGGRIETKLCRNAPVFSYMNLEGENRITYAVSDALGTVFTRTGPHESGGVINEIRLFSDPLPPVAELRFAIRIDRRPVHYSDALRGVTAWYAENPAYAPAPVPEQARLPLYSTWYQFQRDVYAEKLEKELELAAKCNLKNVILDDGWNFDGETIPGKFAHAGDWAPAASKFPDMPAHVLRAHELGFKYMVWFPVPFVGCIAKNDFARFKEKFLRSDPECGVLDPRFPEVRE
;
A
#
# COMPACT_ATOMS: atom_id res chain seq x y z
N MET A 1 10.54 -25.66 -15.53
CA MET A 1 10.04 -25.33 -14.18
C MET A 1 10.69 -26.25 -13.15
N ARG A 2 11.30 -25.68 -12.11
CA ARG A 2 11.95 -26.41 -10.99
C ARG A 2 11.04 -26.37 -9.77
N THR A 3 11.05 -27.43 -8.97
CA THR A 3 10.33 -27.50 -7.70
C THR A 3 11.29 -27.96 -6.62
N GLU A 4 11.39 -27.18 -5.54
CA GLU A 4 12.12 -27.55 -4.32
C GLU A 4 11.14 -27.83 -3.20
N LYS A 5 11.30 -28.97 -2.53
CA LYS A 5 10.56 -29.31 -1.32
C LYS A 5 11.41 -29.00 -0.11
N ILE A 6 10.89 -28.21 0.79
CA ILE A 6 11.58 -27.69 1.95
C ILE A 6 10.87 -28.23 3.19
N GLN A 7 11.55 -29.11 3.91
CA GLN A 7 11.04 -29.65 5.17
C GLN A 7 11.50 -28.77 6.32
N THR A 8 10.55 -28.25 7.08
CA THR A 8 10.79 -27.58 8.36
C THR A 8 10.32 -28.46 9.51
N ALA A 9 10.52 -28.01 10.74
CA ALA A 9 10.01 -28.72 11.92
C ALA A 9 8.46 -28.82 11.95
N SER A 10 7.77 -27.87 11.31
CA SER A 10 6.31 -27.77 11.37
C SER A 10 5.58 -28.18 10.09
N LEU A 11 6.12 -27.87 8.92
CA LEU A 11 5.45 -28.05 7.63
C LEU A 11 6.42 -28.39 6.49
N VAL A 12 5.83 -28.86 5.37
CA VAL A 12 6.50 -28.95 4.07
C VAL A 12 6.07 -27.74 3.22
N TYR A 13 7.06 -27.02 2.68
CA TYR A 13 6.89 -25.94 1.72
C TYR A 13 7.34 -26.44 0.34
N GLU A 14 6.65 -25.96 -0.70
CA GLU A 14 7.05 -26.19 -2.09
C GLU A 14 7.35 -24.84 -2.74
N LEU A 15 8.60 -24.66 -3.21
CA LEU A 15 9.00 -23.50 -4.01
C LEU A 15 9.07 -23.90 -5.49
N LYS A 16 8.28 -23.23 -6.35
CA LYS A 16 8.18 -23.48 -7.79
C LYS A 16 8.55 -22.24 -8.59
N GLY A 17 9.23 -22.44 -9.73
CA GLY A 17 9.60 -21.35 -10.66
C GLY A 17 10.59 -21.78 -11.73
N GLU A 18 10.98 -20.85 -12.61
CA GLU A 18 12.01 -21.07 -13.63
C GLU A 18 13.38 -20.62 -13.12
N PHE A 19 13.93 -21.34 -12.14
CA PHE A 19 15.21 -21.02 -11.48
C PHE A 19 16.26 -22.12 -11.58
N ALA A 20 16.26 -22.87 -12.70
CA ALA A 20 17.24 -23.96 -12.91
C ALA A 20 18.70 -23.44 -12.89
N ASP A 21 18.92 -22.24 -13.43
CA ASP A 21 20.25 -21.60 -13.51
C ASP A 21 20.63 -20.81 -12.23
N TRP A 22 19.86 -20.98 -11.17
CA TRP A 22 20.09 -20.37 -9.87
C TRP A 22 20.46 -21.43 -8.84
N MET A 23 21.51 -21.18 -8.08
CA MET A 23 21.82 -21.94 -6.89
C MET A 23 20.85 -21.55 -5.77
N PHE A 24 20.05 -22.50 -5.31
CA PHE A 24 19.07 -22.30 -4.25
C PHE A 24 19.67 -22.67 -2.90
N ASN A 25 19.42 -21.81 -1.89
CA ASN A 25 19.73 -22.05 -0.50
C ASN A 25 18.53 -21.72 0.39
N PHE A 26 18.41 -22.48 1.48
CA PHE A 26 17.38 -22.32 2.49
C PHE A 26 17.98 -22.41 3.89
N ARG A 27 17.49 -21.57 4.79
CA ARG A 27 17.83 -21.61 6.23
C ARG A 27 16.58 -21.31 7.04
N GLU A 28 16.29 -22.11 8.05
CA GLU A 28 15.30 -21.82 9.09
C GLU A 28 16.01 -21.20 10.31
N GLU A 29 15.46 -20.10 10.79
CA GLU A 29 15.86 -19.46 12.04
C GLU A 29 14.69 -19.55 13.01
N SER A 30 14.92 -20.07 14.21
CA SER A 30 13.90 -20.25 15.24
C SER A 30 14.30 -19.51 16.51
N PRO A 31 13.89 -18.24 16.65
CA PRO A 31 14.16 -17.45 17.87
C PRO A 31 13.53 -18.02 19.13
N GLY A 32 12.70 -19.03 19.01
CA GLY A 32 11.96 -19.67 20.10
C GLY A 32 10.52 -19.19 20.23
N ASN A 33 9.80 -19.73 21.21
CA ASN A 33 8.42 -19.33 21.55
C ASN A 33 7.40 -19.35 20.38
N GLY A 34 7.55 -20.26 19.41
CA GLY A 34 6.62 -20.36 18.27
C GLY A 34 6.88 -19.33 17.16
N LEU A 35 8.01 -18.63 17.18
CA LEU A 35 8.46 -17.75 16.11
C LEU A 35 9.51 -18.47 15.24
N SER A 36 9.35 -18.40 13.93
CA SER A 36 10.32 -18.87 12.93
C SER A 36 10.48 -17.86 11.81
N ILE A 37 11.67 -17.82 11.22
CA ILE A 37 11.96 -17.05 10.01
C ILE A 37 12.59 -17.99 8.99
N LEU A 38 11.93 -18.14 7.85
CA LEU A 38 12.42 -18.94 6.74
C LEU A 38 13.14 -18.03 5.76
N HIS A 39 14.44 -18.20 5.62
CA HIS A 39 15.28 -17.43 4.71
C HIS A 39 15.53 -18.22 3.43
N PHE A 40 15.31 -17.56 2.31
CA PHE A 40 15.51 -18.09 0.97
C PHE A 40 16.52 -17.23 0.23
N SER A 41 17.46 -17.87 -0.47
CA SER A 41 18.35 -17.16 -1.37
C SER A 41 18.55 -17.94 -2.67
N LEU A 42 18.59 -17.19 -3.77
CA LEU A 42 18.93 -17.67 -5.09
C LEU A 42 20.12 -16.87 -5.61
N THR A 43 21.18 -17.56 -6.03
CA THR A 43 22.40 -16.93 -6.55
C THR A 43 22.67 -17.44 -7.96
N ALA A 44 22.91 -16.51 -8.90
CA ALA A 44 23.27 -16.81 -10.27
C ALA A 44 24.74 -16.46 -10.54
N SER A 45 25.38 -17.13 -11.49
CA SER A 45 26.78 -16.88 -11.88
C SER A 45 27.00 -15.50 -12.54
N ARG A 46 25.93 -14.89 -13.05
CA ARG A 46 25.89 -13.55 -13.66
C ARG A 46 24.54 -12.91 -13.42
N PRO A 47 24.44 -11.56 -13.46
CA PRO A 47 23.16 -10.89 -13.40
C PRO A 47 22.21 -11.37 -14.48
N GLN A 48 21.00 -11.77 -14.09
CA GLN A 48 19.93 -12.18 -15.00
C GLN A 48 18.58 -11.77 -14.43
N ARG A 49 17.54 -11.81 -15.26
CA ARG A 49 16.19 -11.44 -14.84
C ARG A 49 15.71 -12.37 -13.72
N PRO A 50 15.20 -11.81 -12.60
CA PRO A 50 14.59 -12.61 -11.55
C PRO A 50 13.49 -13.54 -12.07
N PRO A 51 13.46 -14.82 -11.67
CA PRO A 51 12.34 -15.71 -11.96
C PRO A 51 11.13 -15.37 -11.10
N GLU A 52 9.94 -15.50 -11.66
CA GLU A 52 8.74 -15.53 -10.82
C GLU A 52 8.76 -16.82 -9.99
N LEU A 53 8.51 -16.68 -8.68
CA LEU A 53 8.50 -17.78 -7.73
C LEU A 53 7.13 -17.92 -7.08
N THR A 54 6.70 -19.15 -6.86
CA THR A 54 5.51 -19.47 -6.07
C THR A 54 5.90 -20.38 -4.91
N LEU A 55 5.71 -19.92 -3.69
CA LEU A 55 5.82 -20.71 -2.47
C LEU A 55 4.43 -21.18 -2.06
N SER A 56 4.24 -22.48 -1.88
CA SER A 56 2.97 -23.07 -1.44
C SER A 56 3.16 -23.98 -0.24
N PHE A 57 2.16 -24.02 0.64
CA PHE A 57 2.13 -24.85 1.83
C PHE A 57 0.69 -25.03 2.33
N CYS A 58 0.46 -26.05 3.16
CA CYS A 58 -0.83 -26.35 3.74
C CYS A 58 -0.73 -26.36 5.27
N GLU A 59 -1.48 -25.47 5.93
CA GLU A 59 -1.61 -25.46 7.39
C GLU A 59 -2.76 -26.35 7.83
N PRO A 60 -2.60 -27.13 8.92
CA PRO A 60 -3.74 -27.83 9.52
C PRO A 60 -4.84 -26.84 9.96
N MET A 61 -6.07 -27.09 9.57
CA MET A 61 -7.22 -26.25 9.92
C MET A 61 -7.73 -26.58 11.35
N LYS A 62 -6.84 -26.44 12.32
CA LYS A 62 -7.17 -26.68 13.74
C LYS A 62 -7.41 -25.35 14.42
N ASP A 63 -8.64 -25.14 14.91
CA ASP A 63 -9.06 -23.94 15.65
C ASP A 63 -8.79 -22.63 14.87
N ILE A 64 -9.06 -22.66 13.56
CA ILE A 64 -8.98 -21.52 12.64
C ILE A 64 -10.38 -21.19 12.16
N GLN A 65 -10.94 -20.04 12.55
CA GLN A 65 -12.26 -19.58 12.15
C GLN A 65 -12.23 -18.24 11.41
N VAL A 66 -11.19 -17.42 11.63
CA VAL A 66 -11.08 -16.08 11.09
C VAL A 66 -9.75 -15.92 10.36
N ARG A 67 -9.78 -15.20 9.24
CA ARG A 67 -8.60 -14.75 8.51
C ARG A 67 -8.53 -13.23 8.51
N TRP A 68 -7.38 -12.69 8.85
CA TRP A 68 -7.07 -11.28 8.69
C TRP A 68 -6.06 -11.09 7.55
N THR A 69 -6.25 -10.03 6.76
CA THR A 69 -5.31 -9.57 5.73
C THR A 69 -5.22 -8.05 5.77
N ALA A 70 -4.13 -7.48 5.30
CA ALA A 70 -3.94 -6.03 5.23
C ALA A 70 -4.73 -5.33 4.09
N GLN A 71 -5.55 -6.05 3.33
CA GLN A 71 -6.35 -5.50 2.24
C GLN A 71 -7.55 -4.70 2.76
N TYR A 72 -7.86 -3.58 2.11
CA TYR A 72 -9.07 -2.81 2.35
C TYR A 72 -10.06 -2.95 1.17
N PRO A 73 -11.37 -3.16 1.42
CA PRO A 73 -11.99 -3.45 2.70
C PRO A 73 -11.55 -4.82 3.23
N ALA A 74 -11.15 -4.85 4.50
CA ALA A 74 -10.67 -6.08 5.12
C ALA A 74 -11.84 -7.01 5.44
N TYR A 75 -12.00 -8.06 4.67
CA TYR A 75 -12.90 -9.15 4.99
C TYR A 75 -12.19 -10.10 5.96
N HIS A 76 -12.60 -10.07 7.22
CA HIS A 76 -11.99 -10.85 8.30
C HIS A 76 -12.63 -12.23 8.47
N HIS A 77 -13.26 -12.76 7.43
CA HIS A 77 -13.83 -14.10 7.45
C HIS A 77 -12.97 -15.08 6.65
N LEU A 78 -13.00 -16.33 7.05
CA LEU A 78 -12.41 -17.40 6.27
C LEU A 78 -13.33 -17.69 5.07
N PRO A 79 -12.84 -17.66 3.81
CA PRO A 79 -13.66 -18.01 2.67
C PRO A 79 -14.10 -19.49 2.74
N PRO A 80 -15.28 -19.84 2.19
CA PRO A 80 -15.82 -21.20 2.30
C PRO A 80 -14.94 -22.27 1.65
N TYR A 81 -14.13 -21.89 0.66
CA TYR A 81 -13.13 -22.76 0.02
C TYR A 81 -12.01 -21.91 -0.60
N TRP A 82 -10.81 -22.46 -0.68
CA TRP A 82 -9.62 -21.68 -1.00
C TRP A 82 -9.61 -21.06 -2.40
N TRP A 83 -10.19 -21.71 -3.42
CA TRP A 83 -10.27 -21.16 -4.79
C TRP A 83 -11.24 -19.97 -4.92
N ALA A 84 -12.20 -19.84 -4.00
CA ALA A 84 -13.07 -18.66 -3.96
C ALA A 84 -12.39 -17.44 -3.34
N GLY A 85 -11.29 -17.62 -2.61
CA GLY A 85 -10.60 -16.58 -1.87
C GLY A 85 -9.90 -15.54 -2.75
N GLY A 86 -9.82 -15.74 -4.07
CA GLY A 86 -9.13 -14.81 -4.97
C GLY A 86 -7.65 -14.61 -4.63
N ARG A 87 -6.91 -13.99 -5.55
CA ARG A 87 -5.56 -13.50 -5.26
C ARG A 87 -5.62 -12.11 -4.67
N ILE A 88 -4.85 -11.89 -3.61
CA ILE A 88 -4.66 -10.58 -2.99
C ILE A 88 -3.31 -10.06 -3.47
N GLU A 89 -3.33 -8.93 -4.16
CA GLU A 89 -2.13 -8.19 -4.53
C GLU A 89 -1.72 -7.28 -3.39
N THR A 90 -0.48 -7.38 -2.94
CA THR A 90 0.06 -6.59 -1.84
C THR A 90 1.33 -5.85 -2.25
N LYS A 91 1.42 -4.59 -1.82
CA LYS A 91 2.60 -3.72 -1.86
C LYS A 91 2.53 -2.79 -0.65
N LEU A 92 3.66 -2.46 -0.05
CA LEU A 92 3.70 -1.64 1.16
C LEU A 92 3.01 -0.26 1.00
N CYS A 93 3.02 0.29 -0.21
CA CYS A 93 2.31 1.55 -0.52
C CYS A 93 0.77 1.42 -0.58
N ARG A 94 0.23 0.21 -0.64
CA ARG A 94 -1.23 -0.06 -0.66
C ARG A 94 -1.67 -0.93 0.50
N ASN A 95 -0.92 -1.97 0.80
CA ASN A 95 -1.13 -2.93 1.86
C ASN A 95 0.15 -3.78 2.02
N ALA A 96 0.28 -4.50 3.12
CA ALA A 96 1.45 -5.34 3.37
C ALA A 96 1.16 -6.83 3.05
N PRO A 97 2.17 -7.61 2.61
CA PRO A 97 2.07 -9.04 2.38
C PRO A 97 2.04 -9.81 3.71
N VAL A 98 0.97 -9.61 4.46
CA VAL A 98 0.75 -10.17 5.80
C VAL A 98 -0.63 -10.77 5.87
N PHE A 99 -0.75 -11.97 6.42
CA PHE A 99 -2.01 -12.59 6.74
C PHE A 99 -1.93 -13.39 8.04
N SER A 100 -3.02 -13.43 8.75
CA SER A 100 -3.13 -14.07 10.05
C SER A 100 -4.38 -14.92 10.10
N TYR A 101 -4.26 -16.09 10.74
CA TYR A 101 -5.36 -16.94 11.09
C TYR A 101 -5.54 -16.94 12.60
N MET A 102 -6.77 -16.86 13.05
CA MET A 102 -7.11 -16.81 14.46
C MET A 102 -8.40 -17.56 14.73
N ASN A 103 -8.65 -17.83 16.01
CA ASN A 103 -9.93 -18.33 16.48
C ASN A 103 -10.95 -17.19 16.68
N LEU A 104 -12.16 -17.51 17.16
CA LEU A 104 -13.22 -16.52 17.40
C LEU A 104 -12.89 -15.55 18.54
N GLU A 105 -12.04 -15.94 19.48
CA GLU A 105 -11.56 -15.10 20.58
C GLU A 105 -10.44 -14.14 20.16
N GLY A 106 -10.00 -14.23 18.89
CA GLY A 106 -8.91 -13.41 18.38
C GLY A 106 -7.51 -13.92 18.77
N GLU A 107 -7.40 -15.16 19.28
CA GLU A 107 -6.11 -15.74 19.56
C GLU A 107 -5.42 -16.18 18.25
N ASN A 108 -4.20 -15.73 18.04
CA ASN A 108 -3.39 -16.07 16.89
C ASN A 108 -3.13 -17.59 16.83
N ARG A 109 -3.41 -18.18 15.69
CA ARG A 109 -3.01 -19.55 15.38
C ARG A 109 -1.76 -19.55 14.52
N ILE A 110 -1.71 -18.64 13.55
CA ILE A 110 -0.51 -18.43 12.76
C ILE A 110 -0.60 -17.09 12.01
N THR A 111 0.47 -16.32 12.04
CA THR A 111 0.63 -15.10 11.26
C THR A 111 1.84 -15.25 10.34
N TYR A 112 1.66 -14.98 9.05
CA TYR A 112 2.70 -14.96 8.03
C TYR A 112 2.97 -13.55 7.55
N ALA A 113 4.25 -13.23 7.36
CA ALA A 113 4.68 -11.99 6.72
C ALA A 113 5.82 -12.27 5.76
N VAL A 114 5.78 -11.64 4.58
CA VAL A 114 6.82 -11.74 3.55
C VAL A 114 7.75 -10.55 3.65
N SER A 115 9.08 -10.77 3.61
CA SER A 115 10.05 -9.68 3.72
C SER A 115 10.07 -8.74 2.53
N ASP A 116 9.76 -9.23 1.32
CA ASP A 116 9.60 -8.36 0.14
C ASP A 116 8.21 -7.72 0.16
N ALA A 117 8.15 -6.49 0.69
CA ALA A 117 6.93 -5.70 0.75
C ALA A 117 6.93 -4.53 -0.26
N LEU A 118 8.06 -4.20 -0.89
CA LEU A 118 8.16 -3.15 -1.91
C LEU A 118 7.73 -3.64 -3.28
N GLY A 119 8.12 -4.87 -3.65
CA GLY A 119 7.65 -5.55 -4.85
C GLY A 119 6.20 -6.00 -4.75
N THR A 120 5.61 -6.38 -5.89
CA THR A 120 4.29 -6.99 -5.91
C THR A 120 4.37 -8.42 -5.39
N VAL A 121 3.66 -8.70 -4.30
CA VAL A 121 3.46 -10.04 -3.78
C VAL A 121 1.99 -10.41 -3.94
N PHE A 122 1.71 -11.54 -4.57
CA PHE A 122 0.36 -12.09 -4.62
C PHE A 122 0.23 -13.19 -3.58
N THR A 123 -0.81 -13.12 -2.79
CA THR A 123 -1.18 -14.17 -1.85
C THR A 123 -2.53 -14.76 -2.21
N ARG A 124 -2.69 -16.06 -2.02
CA ARG A 124 -3.95 -16.77 -2.12
C ARG A 124 -4.05 -17.74 -0.97
N THR A 125 -5.17 -17.75 -0.29
CA THR A 125 -5.30 -18.54 0.93
C THR A 125 -6.77 -18.89 1.19
N GLY A 126 -7.02 -20.08 1.72
CA GLY A 126 -8.35 -20.55 2.11
C GLY A 126 -8.41 -22.03 2.43
N PRO A 127 -9.53 -22.50 3.00
CA PRO A 127 -9.78 -23.90 3.29
C PRO A 127 -9.71 -24.78 2.03
N HIS A 128 -9.25 -26.00 2.21
CA HIS A 128 -9.14 -27.01 1.16
C HIS A 128 -9.77 -28.33 1.61
N GLU A 129 -10.22 -29.13 0.66
CA GLU A 129 -10.87 -30.43 0.89
C GLU A 129 -9.97 -31.42 1.64
N SER A 130 -8.66 -31.25 1.64
CA SER A 130 -7.71 -32.03 2.42
C SER A 130 -7.80 -31.79 3.95
N GLY A 131 -8.67 -30.92 4.43
CA GLY A 131 -8.80 -30.55 5.84
C GLY A 131 -7.75 -29.56 6.32
N GLY A 132 -7.10 -28.84 5.41
CA GLY A 132 -6.13 -27.81 5.70
C GLY A 132 -6.48 -26.45 5.11
N VAL A 133 -5.68 -25.45 5.43
CA VAL A 133 -5.68 -24.14 4.78
C VAL A 133 -4.50 -24.07 3.82
N ILE A 134 -4.80 -24.03 2.52
CA ILE A 134 -3.76 -23.88 1.49
C ILE A 134 -3.37 -22.42 1.37
N ASN A 135 -2.08 -22.18 1.27
CA ASN A 135 -1.46 -20.88 1.09
C ASN A 135 -0.54 -20.91 -0.13
N GLU A 136 -0.67 -19.89 -0.97
CA GLU A 136 0.23 -19.62 -2.09
C GLU A 136 0.73 -18.19 -1.98
N ILE A 137 2.05 -18.01 -2.08
CA ILE A 137 2.73 -16.72 -2.11
C ILE A 137 3.52 -16.65 -3.41
N ARG A 138 3.16 -15.72 -4.29
CA ARG A 138 3.87 -15.48 -5.55
C ARG A 138 4.68 -14.20 -5.46
N LEU A 139 5.96 -14.29 -5.83
CA LEU A 139 7.00 -13.28 -5.69
C LEU A 139 7.64 -12.97 -7.04
N PHE A 140 8.21 -11.78 -7.18
CA PHE A 140 9.02 -11.34 -8.33
C PHE A 140 8.26 -11.36 -9.67
N SER A 141 6.96 -11.05 -9.65
CA SER A 141 6.14 -10.95 -10.86
C SER A 141 6.32 -9.62 -11.60
N ASP A 142 6.85 -8.60 -10.94
CA ASP A 142 7.15 -7.31 -11.57
C ASP A 142 8.34 -7.43 -12.52
N PRO A 143 8.43 -6.56 -13.56
CA PRO A 143 9.63 -6.43 -14.36
C PRO A 143 10.76 -5.84 -13.51
N LEU A 144 11.66 -6.71 -13.03
CA LEU A 144 12.81 -6.31 -12.22
C LEU A 144 14.07 -6.25 -13.08
N PRO A 145 15.04 -5.38 -12.72
CA PRO A 145 16.34 -5.37 -13.38
C PRO A 145 17.09 -6.69 -13.16
N PRO A 146 18.06 -7.04 -14.05
CA PRO A 146 18.90 -8.20 -13.84
C PRO A 146 19.70 -8.10 -12.54
N VAL A 147 19.71 -9.20 -11.75
CA VAL A 147 20.47 -9.32 -10.50
C VAL A 147 21.21 -10.66 -10.47
N ALA A 148 22.28 -10.74 -9.70
CA ALA A 148 23.03 -11.97 -9.45
C ALA A 148 22.57 -12.69 -8.17
N GLU A 149 21.79 -12.00 -7.34
CA GLU A 149 21.29 -12.56 -6.09
C GLU A 149 19.88 -12.06 -5.80
N LEU A 150 19.03 -12.98 -5.33
CA LEU A 150 17.70 -12.71 -4.77
C LEU A 150 17.65 -13.24 -3.36
N ARG A 151 17.09 -12.47 -2.45
CA ARG A 151 16.82 -12.89 -1.08
C ARG A 151 15.41 -12.50 -0.68
N PHE A 152 14.73 -13.39 0.01
CA PHE A 152 13.48 -13.09 0.70
C PHE A 152 13.35 -13.97 1.94
N ALA A 153 12.48 -13.58 2.83
CA ALA A 153 12.17 -14.35 4.03
C ALA A 153 10.67 -14.38 4.29
N ILE A 154 10.24 -15.42 4.98
CA ILE A 154 8.88 -15.55 5.51
C ILE A 154 8.99 -15.61 7.03
N ARG A 155 8.43 -14.62 7.71
CA ARG A 155 8.25 -14.63 9.16
C ARG A 155 6.98 -15.38 9.50
N ILE A 156 7.06 -16.32 10.42
CA ILE A 156 5.96 -17.16 10.87
C ILE A 156 5.82 -17.02 12.39
N ASP A 157 4.64 -16.65 12.85
CA ASP A 157 4.36 -16.45 14.27
C ASP A 157 3.20 -17.36 14.71
N ARG A 158 3.51 -18.39 15.51
CA ARG A 158 2.56 -19.36 16.07
C ARG A 158 2.35 -19.17 17.57
N ARG A 159 2.76 -18.03 18.12
CA ARG A 159 2.56 -17.76 19.54
C ARG A 159 1.06 -17.69 19.85
N PRO A 160 0.61 -18.27 20.97
CA PRO A 160 -0.78 -18.18 21.43
C PRO A 160 -1.01 -16.82 22.11
N VAL A 161 -0.99 -15.76 21.33
CA VAL A 161 -1.22 -14.37 21.74
C VAL A 161 -2.41 -13.81 20.98
N HIS A 162 -2.95 -12.66 21.39
CA HIS A 162 -3.94 -11.98 20.57
C HIS A 162 -3.34 -11.61 19.19
N TYR A 163 -4.09 -11.76 18.11
CA TYR A 163 -3.58 -11.57 16.74
C TYR A 163 -2.94 -10.20 16.51
N SER A 164 -3.43 -9.16 17.19
CA SER A 164 -2.84 -7.81 17.11
C SER A 164 -1.41 -7.75 17.66
N ASP A 165 -1.05 -8.62 18.61
CA ASP A 165 0.31 -8.71 19.13
C ASP A 165 1.24 -9.40 18.13
N ALA A 166 0.74 -10.41 17.42
CA ALA A 166 1.47 -11.02 16.32
C ALA A 166 1.71 -10.02 15.18
N LEU A 167 0.70 -9.18 14.85
CA LEU A 167 0.82 -8.11 13.85
C LEU A 167 1.78 -7.00 14.29
N ARG A 168 1.78 -6.60 15.57
CA ARG A 168 2.81 -5.69 16.10
C ARG A 168 4.21 -6.24 15.94
N GLY A 169 4.39 -7.55 16.16
CA GLY A 169 5.65 -8.23 15.91
C GLY A 169 6.09 -8.19 14.43
N VAL A 170 5.14 -8.23 13.48
CA VAL A 170 5.45 -8.04 12.05
C VAL A 170 5.89 -6.60 11.78
N THR A 171 5.21 -5.61 12.36
CA THR A 171 5.59 -4.20 12.21
C THR A 171 7.01 -3.94 12.73
N ALA A 172 7.36 -4.50 13.89
CA ALA A 172 8.70 -4.42 14.43
C ALA A 172 9.74 -5.08 13.51
N TRP A 173 9.43 -6.26 12.98
CA TRP A 173 10.30 -6.96 12.04
C TRP A 173 10.54 -6.18 10.73
N TYR A 174 9.50 -5.54 10.18
CA TYR A 174 9.68 -4.66 9.01
C TYR A 174 10.54 -3.45 9.33
N ALA A 175 10.42 -2.88 10.55
CA ALA A 175 11.21 -1.72 10.96
C ALA A 175 12.73 -2.01 11.08
N GLU A 176 13.12 -3.27 11.19
CA GLU A 176 14.53 -3.69 11.14
C GLU A 176 15.17 -3.52 9.75
N ASN A 177 14.33 -3.45 8.69
CA ASN A 177 14.82 -3.22 7.34
C ASN A 177 14.88 -1.71 7.05
N PRO A 178 16.08 -1.14 6.83
CA PRO A 178 16.21 0.29 6.53
C PRO A 178 15.40 0.78 5.32
N ALA A 179 15.12 -0.11 4.35
CA ALA A 179 14.28 0.21 3.18
C ALA A 179 12.81 0.48 3.55
N TYR A 180 12.38 0.07 4.73
CA TYR A 180 11.00 0.24 5.23
C TYR A 180 10.92 1.25 6.38
N ALA A 181 12.00 1.95 6.65
CA ALA A 181 12.01 2.98 7.69
C ALA A 181 10.92 4.03 7.39
N PRO A 182 9.97 4.26 8.31
CA PRO A 182 8.93 5.24 8.08
C PRO A 182 9.54 6.64 8.05
N ALA A 183 9.00 7.51 7.17
CA ALA A 183 9.34 8.91 7.22
C ALA A 183 8.97 9.51 8.59
N PRO A 184 9.74 10.49 9.11
CA PRO A 184 9.37 11.19 10.32
C PRO A 184 7.95 11.76 10.22
N VAL A 185 7.10 11.43 11.17
CA VAL A 185 5.73 11.96 11.21
C VAL A 185 5.76 13.30 11.92
N PRO A 186 5.43 14.42 11.23
CA PRO A 186 5.37 15.74 11.88
C PRO A 186 4.26 15.74 12.94
N GLU A 187 4.44 16.49 14.01
CA GLU A 187 3.47 16.56 15.11
C GLU A 187 2.08 17.00 14.62
N GLN A 188 2.03 17.88 13.63
CA GLN A 188 0.78 18.33 13.01
C GLN A 188 -0.04 17.18 12.41
N ALA A 189 0.59 16.14 11.86
CA ALA A 189 -0.12 15.00 11.28
C ALA A 189 -0.83 14.11 12.33
N ARG A 190 -0.57 14.34 13.63
CA ARG A 190 -1.23 13.65 14.75
C ARG A 190 -2.45 14.42 15.28
N LEU A 191 -2.69 15.64 14.79
CA LEU A 191 -3.79 16.48 15.22
C LEU A 191 -5.02 16.32 14.32
N PRO A 192 -6.23 16.58 14.84
CA PRO A 192 -7.46 16.51 14.05
C PRO A 192 -7.41 17.41 12.81
N LEU A 193 -7.92 16.88 11.69
CA LEU A 193 -7.95 17.51 10.38
C LEU A 193 -9.39 17.73 9.92
N TYR A 194 -9.67 18.94 9.39
CA TYR A 194 -10.86 19.22 8.61
C TYR A 194 -10.55 19.08 7.11
N SER A 195 -11.29 18.23 6.40
CA SER A 195 -11.20 18.08 4.94
C SER A 195 -12.43 18.71 4.27
N THR A 196 -12.21 19.58 3.30
CA THR A 196 -13.31 20.21 2.55
C THR A 196 -14.06 19.23 1.65
N TRP A 197 -13.43 18.11 1.26
CA TRP A 197 -14.02 17.14 0.35
C TRP A 197 -15.34 16.54 0.84
N TYR A 198 -15.42 16.19 2.09
CA TYR A 198 -16.59 15.46 2.64
C TYR A 198 -17.83 16.37 2.78
N GLN A 199 -17.66 17.69 2.85
CA GLN A 199 -18.75 18.64 2.96
C GLN A 199 -19.08 19.33 1.64
N PHE A 200 -18.07 19.79 0.93
CA PHE A 200 -18.24 20.65 -0.26
C PHE A 200 -17.95 19.94 -1.56
N GLN A 201 -17.18 18.87 -1.54
CA GLN A 201 -16.59 18.31 -2.77
C GLN A 201 -15.93 19.46 -3.57
N ARG A 202 -16.30 19.63 -4.84
CA ARG A 202 -15.76 20.70 -5.69
C ARG A 202 -16.47 22.04 -5.57
N ASP A 203 -17.55 22.14 -4.80
CA ASP A 203 -18.31 23.38 -4.56
C ASP A 203 -17.73 24.17 -3.38
N VAL A 204 -16.41 24.25 -3.28
CA VAL A 204 -15.68 24.94 -2.23
C VAL A 204 -15.37 26.38 -2.60
N TYR A 205 -15.65 27.31 -1.68
CA TYR A 205 -15.43 28.75 -1.82
C TYR A 205 -14.82 29.31 -0.53
N ALA A 206 -13.99 30.36 -0.64
CA ALA A 206 -13.35 31.01 0.51
C ALA A 206 -14.37 31.37 1.60
N GLU A 207 -15.43 32.08 1.27
CA GLU A 207 -16.46 32.51 2.22
C GLU A 207 -17.15 31.35 2.94
N LYS A 208 -17.45 30.27 2.22
CA LYS A 208 -18.07 29.07 2.82
C LYS A 208 -17.09 28.38 3.77
N LEU A 209 -15.84 28.21 3.33
CA LEU A 209 -14.83 27.53 4.11
C LEU A 209 -14.46 28.31 5.38
N GLU A 210 -14.33 29.62 5.31
CA GLU A 210 -14.01 30.46 6.48
C GLU A 210 -15.06 30.34 7.60
N LYS A 211 -16.34 30.27 7.25
CA LYS A 211 -17.43 30.04 8.23
C LYS A 211 -17.28 28.67 8.92
N GLU A 212 -16.93 27.63 8.16
CA GLU A 212 -16.71 26.30 8.72
C GLU A 212 -15.44 26.26 9.58
N LEU A 213 -14.37 26.96 9.20
CA LEU A 213 -13.16 27.04 10.00
C LEU A 213 -13.38 27.71 11.35
N GLU A 214 -14.25 28.72 11.43
CA GLU A 214 -14.64 29.34 12.71
C GLU A 214 -15.34 28.33 13.65
N LEU A 215 -16.16 27.44 13.09
CA LEU A 215 -16.80 26.35 13.86
C LEU A 215 -15.79 25.26 14.23
N ALA A 216 -14.97 24.86 13.27
CA ALA A 216 -13.94 23.84 13.46
C ALA A 216 -12.90 24.24 14.53
N ALA A 217 -12.55 25.54 14.61
CA ALA A 217 -11.68 26.07 15.65
C ALA A 217 -12.27 25.86 17.05
N LYS A 218 -13.59 26.06 17.21
CA LYS A 218 -14.30 25.79 18.47
C LYS A 218 -14.30 24.30 18.86
N CYS A 219 -14.21 23.43 17.87
CA CYS A 219 -14.07 21.99 18.04
C CYS A 219 -12.61 21.52 18.24
N ASN A 220 -11.68 22.48 18.40
CA ASN A 220 -10.25 22.23 18.58
C ASN A 220 -9.56 21.50 17.40
N LEU A 221 -10.09 21.62 16.16
CA LEU A 221 -9.37 21.18 14.97
C LEU A 221 -8.19 22.12 14.70
N LYS A 222 -7.07 21.58 14.22
CA LYS A 222 -5.81 22.30 14.04
C LYS A 222 -5.26 22.27 12.61
N ASN A 223 -5.83 21.42 11.79
CA ASN A 223 -5.42 21.26 10.39
C ASN A 223 -6.63 21.42 9.48
N VAL A 224 -6.42 21.98 8.30
CA VAL A 224 -7.38 21.99 7.21
C VAL A 224 -6.70 21.54 5.92
N ILE A 225 -7.38 20.73 5.13
CA ILE A 225 -7.01 20.46 3.75
C ILE A 225 -8.07 21.06 2.82
N LEU A 226 -7.63 21.99 1.98
CA LEU A 226 -8.39 22.43 0.81
C LEU A 226 -8.22 21.37 -0.27
N ASP A 227 -9.24 20.55 -0.39
CA ASP A 227 -9.28 19.42 -1.33
C ASP A 227 -9.65 19.87 -2.74
N ASP A 228 -9.95 18.95 -3.64
CA ASP A 228 -10.25 19.19 -5.06
C ASP A 228 -11.30 20.29 -5.28
N GLY A 229 -11.15 21.07 -6.34
CA GLY A 229 -12.12 22.07 -6.79
C GLY A 229 -11.73 23.51 -6.57
N TRP A 230 -10.57 23.79 -5.98
CA TRP A 230 -10.11 25.16 -5.67
C TRP A 230 -9.47 25.89 -6.88
N ASN A 231 -8.95 25.15 -7.86
CA ASN A 231 -8.07 25.64 -8.93
C ASN A 231 -8.75 25.83 -10.30
N PHE A 232 -10.07 25.70 -10.38
CA PHE A 232 -10.74 25.90 -11.66
C PHE A 232 -12.17 26.40 -11.49
N ASP A 233 -12.64 27.12 -12.52
CA ASP A 233 -14.01 27.57 -12.69
C ASP A 233 -14.68 26.72 -13.78
N GLY A 234 -15.91 26.29 -13.58
CA GLY A 234 -16.69 25.58 -14.57
C GLY A 234 -16.92 24.08 -14.26
N GLU A 235 -17.42 23.38 -15.27
CA GLU A 235 -17.78 21.96 -15.14
C GLU A 235 -16.58 21.06 -15.31
N THR A 236 -16.58 19.95 -14.58
CA THR A 236 -15.55 18.90 -14.67
C THR A 236 -16.04 17.76 -15.55
N ILE A 237 -15.10 16.98 -16.07
CA ILE A 237 -15.40 15.70 -16.70
C ILE A 237 -15.52 14.65 -15.57
N PRO A 238 -16.69 14.03 -15.35
CA PRO A 238 -16.89 13.06 -14.28
C PRO A 238 -15.88 11.89 -14.37
N GLY A 239 -15.31 11.52 -13.20
CA GLY A 239 -14.37 10.41 -13.10
C GLY A 239 -12.98 10.66 -13.68
N LYS A 240 -12.66 11.91 -14.06
CA LYS A 240 -11.39 12.32 -14.65
C LYS A 240 -10.74 13.47 -13.86
N PHE A 241 -9.40 13.52 -13.89
CA PHE A 241 -8.64 14.66 -13.40
C PHE A 241 -8.38 15.69 -14.51
N ALA A 242 -9.38 15.97 -15.34
CA ALA A 242 -9.26 16.83 -16.51
C ALA A 242 -8.86 18.28 -16.18
N HIS A 243 -9.09 18.74 -14.96
CA HIS A 243 -8.75 20.07 -14.43
C HIS A 243 -7.42 20.11 -13.64
N ALA A 244 -6.74 18.96 -13.49
CA ALA A 244 -5.44 18.91 -12.80
C ALA A 244 -4.36 19.62 -13.62
N GLY A 245 -3.53 20.47 -12.97
CA GLY A 245 -2.54 21.32 -13.62
C GLY A 245 -2.93 22.80 -13.59
N ASP A 246 -2.09 23.70 -14.16
CA ASP A 246 -2.28 25.14 -14.16
C ASP A 246 -2.65 25.68 -12.75
N TRP A 247 -1.90 25.26 -11.73
CA TRP A 247 -2.21 25.37 -10.30
C TRP A 247 -2.33 26.82 -9.82
N ALA A 248 -3.41 27.47 -10.22
CA ALA A 248 -3.79 28.82 -9.77
C ALA A 248 -5.18 28.76 -9.13
N PRO A 249 -5.42 29.55 -8.06
CA PRO A 249 -6.75 29.64 -7.46
C PRO A 249 -7.78 30.12 -8.49
N ALA A 250 -8.97 29.49 -8.51
CA ALA A 250 -10.09 29.97 -9.30
C ALA A 250 -10.60 31.30 -8.73
N ALA A 251 -10.58 32.36 -9.53
CA ALA A 251 -10.89 33.71 -9.06
C ALA A 251 -12.32 33.88 -8.52
N SER A 252 -13.28 33.11 -9.04
CA SER A 252 -14.66 33.10 -8.55
C SER A 252 -14.82 32.45 -7.18
N LYS A 253 -13.89 31.55 -6.82
CA LYS A 253 -13.95 30.74 -5.59
C LYS A 253 -13.02 31.30 -4.50
N PHE A 254 -11.83 31.69 -4.89
CA PHE A 254 -10.77 32.21 -4.02
C PHE A 254 -10.18 33.47 -4.63
N PRO A 255 -10.93 34.63 -4.60
CA PRO A 255 -10.49 35.85 -5.25
C PRO A 255 -9.21 36.41 -4.62
N ASP A 256 -8.97 36.16 -3.35
CA ASP A 256 -7.75 36.51 -2.61
C ASP A 256 -7.31 35.31 -1.76
N MET A 257 -6.63 34.37 -2.38
CA MET A 257 -6.13 33.18 -1.69
C MET A 257 -5.14 33.48 -0.55
N PRO A 258 -4.21 34.44 -0.69
CA PRO A 258 -3.34 34.83 0.41
C PRO A 258 -4.11 35.35 1.65
N ALA A 259 -5.10 36.21 1.49
CA ALA A 259 -5.93 36.69 2.59
C ALA A 259 -6.73 35.55 3.24
N HIS A 260 -7.29 34.65 2.44
CA HIS A 260 -8.00 33.47 2.92
C HIS A 260 -7.10 32.58 3.77
N VAL A 261 -5.88 32.25 3.30
CA VAL A 261 -4.91 31.44 4.05
C VAL A 261 -4.48 32.13 5.34
N LEU A 262 -4.26 33.44 5.29
CA LEU A 262 -3.95 34.24 6.50
C LEU A 262 -5.07 34.13 7.54
N ARG A 263 -6.34 34.24 7.10
CA ARG A 263 -7.51 34.08 7.98
C ARG A 263 -7.54 32.71 8.65
N ALA A 264 -7.24 31.63 7.89
CA ALA A 264 -7.14 30.29 8.45
C ALA A 264 -6.01 30.18 9.51
N HIS A 265 -4.86 30.82 9.26
CA HIS A 265 -3.75 30.86 10.22
C HIS A 265 -4.12 31.64 11.49
N GLU A 266 -4.85 32.76 11.39
CA GLU A 266 -5.35 33.52 12.54
C GLU A 266 -6.29 32.68 13.42
N LEU A 267 -7.07 31.76 12.81
CA LEU A 267 -7.92 30.84 13.53
C LEU A 267 -7.15 29.65 14.13
N GLY A 268 -5.83 29.57 13.91
CA GLY A 268 -4.92 28.57 14.47
C GLY A 268 -4.75 27.30 13.65
N PHE A 269 -5.17 27.32 12.37
CA PHE A 269 -5.03 26.18 11.49
C PHE A 269 -3.65 26.15 10.79
N LYS A 270 -3.14 24.93 10.55
CA LYS A 270 -2.19 24.63 9.50
C LYS A 270 -2.98 24.34 8.23
N TYR A 271 -2.60 25.00 7.13
CA TYR A 271 -3.32 24.96 5.87
C TYR A 271 -2.59 24.09 4.86
N MET A 272 -3.28 23.11 4.29
CA MET A 272 -2.77 22.24 3.23
C MET A 272 -3.62 22.42 1.98
N VAL A 273 -3.00 22.31 0.81
CA VAL A 273 -3.68 22.36 -0.47
C VAL A 273 -3.45 21.03 -1.19
N TRP A 274 -4.52 20.46 -1.71
CA TRP A 274 -4.46 19.18 -2.41
C TRP A 274 -4.05 19.34 -3.87
N PHE A 275 -3.18 18.45 -4.33
CA PHE A 275 -2.73 18.33 -5.70
C PHE A 275 -2.75 16.87 -6.14
N PRO A 276 -3.45 16.49 -7.22
CA PRO A 276 -3.47 15.13 -7.72
C PRO A 276 -2.23 14.81 -8.58
N VAL A 277 -1.05 14.92 -8.00
CA VAL A 277 0.19 14.53 -8.68
C VAL A 277 0.23 13.01 -8.82
N PRO A 278 0.52 12.45 -10.01
CA PRO A 278 1.15 13.03 -11.21
C PRO A 278 0.18 13.34 -12.39
N PHE A 279 -1.07 13.74 -12.14
CA PHE A 279 -2.04 13.93 -13.21
C PHE A 279 -2.00 15.35 -13.79
N VAL A 280 -2.15 15.45 -15.12
CA VAL A 280 -2.36 16.71 -15.83
C VAL A 280 -3.50 16.54 -16.82
N GLY A 281 -4.51 17.41 -16.74
CA GLY A 281 -5.74 17.33 -17.49
C GLY A 281 -5.86 18.34 -18.63
N CYS A 282 -6.70 18.06 -19.61
CA CYS A 282 -6.85 18.87 -20.81
C CYS A 282 -7.47 20.26 -20.57
N ILE A 283 -8.13 20.47 -19.41
CA ILE A 283 -8.67 21.80 -19.00
C ILE A 283 -7.53 22.69 -18.56
N ALA A 284 -6.45 22.17 -17.95
CA ALA A 284 -5.22 22.84 -17.62
C ALA A 284 -4.34 23.01 -18.87
N LYS A 285 -4.72 23.90 -19.75
CA LYS A 285 -4.19 23.99 -21.12
C LYS A 285 -2.68 24.21 -21.20
N ASN A 286 -2.11 25.01 -20.28
CA ASN A 286 -0.69 25.33 -20.29
C ASN A 286 0.14 24.10 -19.91
N ASP A 287 -0.17 23.48 -18.79
CA ASP A 287 0.57 22.30 -18.34
C ASP A 287 0.31 21.08 -19.23
N PHE A 288 -0.91 20.89 -19.71
CA PHE A 288 -1.21 19.80 -20.63
C PHE A 288 -0.39 19.90 -21.94
N ALA A 289 -0.30 21.10 -22.52
CA ALA A 289 0.52 21.34 -23.70
C ALA A 289 2.03 21.17 -23.42
N ARG A 290 2.50 21.70 -22.27
CA ARG A 290 3.91 21.61 -21.84
C ARG A 290 4.40 20.18 -21.68
N PHE A 291 3.58 19.30 -21.13
CA PHE A 291 3.96 17.95 -20.75
C PHE A 291 3.45 16.84 -21.68
N LYS A 292 2.77 17.18 -22.79
CA LYS A 292 2.11 16.23 -23.69
C LYS A 292 3.01 15.07 -24.15
N GLU A 293 4.29 15.35 -24.46
CA GLU A 293 5.26 14.36 -24.90
C GLU A 293 5.97 13.63 -23.73
N LYS A 294 5.61 13.95 -22.49
CA LYS A 294 6.21 13.43 -21.26
C LYS A 294 5.22 12.66 -20.40
N PHE A 295 4.15 12.16 -21.00
CA PHE A 295 3.21 11.29 -20.34
C PHE A 295 3.65 9.84 -20.39
N LEU A 296 3.63 9.16 -19.24
CA LEU A 296 3.81 7.72 -19.14
C LEU A 296 2.64 6.98 -19.84
N ARG A 297 1.44 7.53 -19.70
CA ARG A 297 0.22 7.15 -20.40
C ARG A 297 -0.73 8.35 -20.43
N SER A 298 -1.61 8.42 -21.43
CA SER A 298 -2.64 9.45 -21.52
C SER A 298 -3.90 8.93 -22.18
N ASP A 299 -5.00 9.57 -21.86
CA ASP A 299 -6.24 9.57 -22.67
C ASP A 299 -6.50 11.02 -23.13
N PRO A 300 -7.57 11.31 -23.94
CA PRO A 300 -7.82 12.67 -24.42
C PRO A 300 -8.03 13.71 -23.32
N GLU A 301 -8.48 13.30 -22.14
CA GLU A 301 -8.82 14.19 -21.03
C GLU A 301 -7.73 14.33 -19.99
N CYS A 302 -6.82 13.32 -19.85
CA CYS A 302 -5.85 13.31 -18.76
C CYS A 302 -4.57 12.55 -19.13
N GLY A 303 -3.41 13.09 -18.77
CA GLY A 303 -2.11 12.45 -18.83
C GLY A 303 -1.54 12.13 -17.44
N VAL A 304 -0.76 11.07 -17.37
CA VAL A 304 0.05 10.72 -16.19
C VAL A 304 1.50 11.06 -16.50
N LEU A 305 2.07 11.98 -15.74
CA LEU A 305 3.45 12.44 -15.91
C LEU A 305 4.47 11.30 -15.70
N ASP A 306 5.48 11.25 -16.57
CA ASP A 306 6.56 10.29 -16.48
C ASP A 306 7.74 10.87 -15.66
N PRO A 307 8.00 10.36 -14.46
CA PRO A 307 9.05 10.90 -13.58
C PRO A 307 10.47 10.63 -14.06
N ARG A 308 10.65 9.92 -15.19
CA ARG A 308 11.98 9.74 -15.81
C ARG A 308 12.50 11.03 -16.46
N PHE A 309 11.60 11.92 -16.84
CA PHE A 309 11.98 13.24 -17.34
C PHE A 309 12.35 14.18 -16.18
N PRO A 310 13.54 14.84 -16.21
CA PRO A 310 13.96 15.78 -15.17
C PRO A 310 12.93 16.89 -14.94
N GLU A 311 12.39 17.48 -16.00
CA GLU A 311 11.44 18.60 -15.97
C GLU A 311 10.08 18.23 -15.37
N VAL A 312 9.80 16.95 -15.19
CA VAL A 312 8.62 16.46 -14.49
C VAL A 312 8.86 16.36 -12.97
N ARG A 313 10.13 16.22 -12.57
CA ARG A 313 10.51 16.11 -11.16
C ARG A 313 10.77 17.48 -10.49
N GLU A 314 11.04 18.50 -11.27
CA GLU A 314 11.21 19.92 -10.88
C GLU A 314 9.86 20.62 -10.70
#